data_69b0a5f7c341ae45472ccd3423fefe6c
#
_entry.id   69b0a5f7c341ae45472ccd3423fefe6c
#
_cell.length_a   1.000
_cell.length_b   1.000
_cell.length_c   1.000
_cell.angle_alpha   90.00
_cell.angle_beta   90.00
_cell.angle_gamma   90.00
#
_symmetry.space_group_name_H-M   'P 1'
#
loop_
_entity.id
_entity.type
_entity.pdbx_description
1 polymer ?
#
loop_
_entity_poly.entity_id
_entity_poly.type
_entity_poly.pdbx_seq_one_letter_code
_entity_poly.pdbx_strand_id
1 'polypeptide(L)'
;MRGGVAPVRAWSIWPSRAWQAASSSASGINRAALGLLAAHAAGKGDAFGGELRSVAAAMPELTDSLQARIGNVAVPFAYAGRMFVVGRGAEFATAREIALKLLETCRIAAEPLTATDLAHGPVAALDSLFPVWAIASDDPNLPAVVEAVERAHEAGATIVASGSAAESVPHAQYVLATPKTSSPLLAPFLSIVPGQLFAWALARARGLDPDAPRGLSKVTLAR
;
A
#
# COMPACT_ATOMS: atom_id res chain seq x y z
N MET A 1 20.44 11.57 -34.05
CA MET A 1 20.76 10.62 -32.98
C MET A 1 19.47 10.33 -32.24
N ARG A 2 18.92 9.12 -32.40
CA ARG A 2 17.69 8.73 -31.72
C ARG A 2 18.09 8.20 -30.34
N GLY A 3 17.83 8.98 -29.28
CA GLY A 3 18.00 8.52 -27.90
C GLY A 3 16.96 7.44 -27.60
N GLY A 4 17.38 6.19 -27.64
CA GLY A 4 16.56 5.07 -27.20
C GLY A 4 16.30 5.19 -25.71
N VAL A 5 15.05 5.33 -25.31
CA VAL A 5 14.62 5.17 -23.93
C VAL A 5 14.91 3.71 -23.57
N ALA A 6 15.86 3.49 -22.65
CA ALA A 6 16.14 2.17 -22.14
C ALA A 6 14.85 1.59 -21.54
N PRO A 7 14.49 0.31 -21.81
CA PRO A 7 13.33 -0.30 -21.21
C PRO A 7 13.49 -0.29 -19.69
N VAL A 8 12.49 0.20 -19.00
CA VAL A 8 12.44 0.27 -17.54
C VAL A 8 12.51 -1.17 -17.01
N ARG A 9 13.72 -1.62 -16.64
CA ARG A 9 13.95 -2.93 -16.01
C ARG A 9 13.45 -3.01 -14.55
N ALA A 10 12.82 -1.95 -14.04
CA ALA A 10 12.35 -1.84 -12.67
C ALA A 10 11.22 -2.83 -12.29
N TRP A 11 10.68 -3.56 -13.26
CA TRP A 11 9.53 -4.47 -13.05
C TRP A 11 9.92 -5.94 -12.84
N SER A 12 11.21 -6.29 -12.91
CA SER A 12 11.68 -7.68 -12.77
C SER A 12 11.92 -8.11 -11.32
N ILE A 13 11.62 -7.25 -10.35
CA ILE A 13 11.93 -7.47 -8.93
C ILE A 13 10.83 -8.29 -8.22
N TRP A 14 9.65 -8.42 -8.83
CA TRP A 14 8.55 -9.16 -8.26
C TRP A 14 8.70 -10.68 -8.44
N PRO A 15 8.34 -11.50 -7.44
CA PRO A 15 8.60 -12.95 -7.44
C PRO A 15 7.90 -13.74 -8.56
N SER A 16 6.87 -13.16 -9.17
CA SER A 16 6.19 -13.80 -10.30
C SER A 16 5.71 -12.78 -11.35
N ARG A 17 5.64 -13.25 -12.61
CA ARG A 17 5.18 -12.41 -13.74
C ARG A 17 3.68 -12.06 -13.65
N ALA A 18 2.88 -12.92 -13.08
CA ALA A 18 1.43 -12.71 -12.98
C ALA A 18 1.09 -11.70 -11.90
N TRP A 19 1.77 -11.79 -10.75
CA TRP A 19 1.68 -10.78 -9.70
C TRP A 19 2.14 -9.41 -10.18
N GLN A 20 3.26 -9.35 -10.92
CA GLN A 20 3.75 -8.13 -11.57
C GLN A 20 2.67 -7.49 -12.46
N ALA A 21 1.97 -8.31 -13.25
CA ALA A 21 0.92 -7.81 -14.15
C ALA A 21 -0.35 -7.37 -13.39
N ALA A 22 -0.67 -7.99 -12.25
CA ALA A 22 -1.83 -7.64 -11.44
C ALA A 22 -1.57 -6.43 -10.52
N SER A 23 -0.34 -6.30 -10.00
CA SER A 23 0.05 -5.23 -9.08
C SER A 23 0.55 -3.96 -9.77
N SER A 24 1.07 -4.06 -11.00
CA SER A 24 1.29 -2.89 -11.87
C SER A 24 -0.02 -2.25 -12.33
N SER A 25 -1.00 -2.28 -11.43
CA SER A 25 -2.37 -1.91 -11.70
C SER A 25 -2.47 -0.60 -12.47
N ALA A 26 -3.43 -0.55 -13.37
CA ALA A 26 -3.85 0.65 -14.10
C ALA A 26 -3.96 1.89 -13.19
N SER A 27 -4.19 1.71 -11.88
CA SER A 27 -4.30 2.78 -10.89
C SER A 27 -2.99 3.57 -10.71
N GLY A 28 -1.83 2.91 -10.69
CA GLY A 28 -0.51 3.59 -10.60
C GLY A 28 -0.19 4.38 -11.87
N ILE A 29 -0.37 3.74 -13.04
CA ILE A 29 -0.12 4.37 -14.34
C ILE A 29 -1.08 5.55 -14.54
N ASN A 30 -2.36 5.38 -14.23
CA ASN A 30 -3.36 6.43 -14.36
C ASN A 30 -3.05 7.63 -13.45
N ARG A 31 -2.63 7.40 -12.20
CA ARG A 31 -2.22 8.49 -11.29
C ARG A 31 -1.00 9.24 -11.81
N ALA A 32 0.02 8.54 -12.31
CA ALA A 32 1.19 9.16 -12.90
C ALA A 32 0.82 10.00 -14.12
N ALA A 33 -0.01 9.47 -15.03
CA ALA A 33 -0.45 10.16 -16.22
C ALA A 33 -1.29 11.42 -15.90
N LEU A 34 -2.28 11.29 -15.00
CA LEU A 34 -3.11 12.43 -14.58
C LEU A 34 -2.29 13.48 -13.82
N GLY A 35 -1.36 13.05 -12.98
CA GLY A 35 -0.43 13.95 -12.28
C GLY A 35 0.46 14.73 -13.25
N LEU A 36 1.01 14.06 -14.28
CA LEU A 36 1.81 14.69 -15.32
C LEU A 36 0.98 15.69 -16.14
N LEU A 37 -0.24 15.32 -16.54
CA LEU A 37 -1.14 16.22 -17.27
C LEU A 37 -1.44 17.48 -16.44
N ALA A 38 -1.82 17.31 -15.18
CA ALA A 38 -2.10 18.43 -14.29
C ALA A 38 -0.86 19.30 -14.05
N ALA A 39 0.31 18.68 -13.85
CA ALA A 39 1.57 19.39 -13.68
C ALA A 39 1.98 20.18 -14.94
N HIS A 40 1.79 19.60 -16.13
CA HIS A 40 2.04 20.32 -17.39
C HIS A 40 1.09 21.51 -17.57
N ALA A 41 -0.20 21.32 -17.28
CA ALA A 41 -1.17 22.42 -17.31
C ALA A 41 -0.82 23.57 -16.34
N ALA A 42 -0.18 23.22 -15.22
CA ALA A 42 0.31 24.19 -14.22
C ALA A 42 1.74 24.73 -14.50
N GLY A 43 2.35 24.39 -15.65
CA GLY A 43 3.73 24.79 -15.98
C GLY A 43 4.82 24.13 -15.14
N LYS A 44 4.51 23.00 -14.49
CA LYS A 44 5.40 22.25 -13.57
C LYS A 44 5.73 20.84 -14.06
N GLY A 45 5.49 20.53 -15.34
CA GLY A 45 5.61 19.18 -15.88
C GLY A 45 7.00 18.57 -15.73
N ASP A 46 8.07 19.32 -16.03
CA ASP A 46 9.44 18.81 -15.93
C ASP A 46 9.85 18.51 -14.48
N ALA A 47 9.49 19.38 -13.53
CA ALA A 47 9.75 19.18 -12.12
C ALA A 47 9.05 17.92 -11.61
N PHE A 48 7.74 17.77 -11.87
CA PHE A 48 6.98 16.60 -11.47
C PHE A 48 7.49 15.31 -12.13
N GLY A 49 7.88 15.38 -13.39
CA GLY A 49 8.51 14.25 -14.10
C GLY A 49 9.85 13.84 -13.48
N GLY A 50 10.64 14.80 -12.99
CA GLY A 50 11.86 14.56 -12.22
C GLY A 50 11.57 13.82 -10.92
N GLU A 51 10.59 14.28 -10.17
CA GLU A 51 10.14 13.66 -8.91
C GLU A 51 9.63 12.24 -9.12
N LEU A 52 8.84 11.97 -10.16
CA LEU A 52 8.40 10.62 -10.51
C LEU A 52 9.57 9.69 -10.82
N ARG A 53 10.61 10.18 -11.49
CA ARG A 53 11.83 9.39 -11.73
C ARG A 53 12.57 9.06 -10.44
N SER A 54 12.63 9.99 -9.49
CA SER A 54 13.23 9.75 -8.17
C SER A 54 12.46 8.68 -7.38
N VAL A 55 11.14 8.74 -7.40
CA VAL A 55 10.27 7.70 -6.79
C VAL A 55 10.53 6.34 -7.44
N ALA A 56 10.57 6.27 -8.78
CA ALA A 56 10.84 5.03 -9.50
C ALA A 56 12.24 4.47 -9.17
N ALA A 57 13.24 5.33 -9.00
CA ALA A 57 14.59 4.93 -8.63
C ALA A 57 14.69 4.37 -7.19
N ALA A 58 13.84 4.81 -6.28
CA ALA A 58 13.79 4.32 -4.89
C ALA A 58 13.08 2.96 -4.73
N MET A 59 12.23 2.57 -5.68
CA MET A 59 11.43 1.34 -5.57
C MET A 59 12.25 0.04 -5.43
N PRO A 60 13.34 -0.19 -6.20
CA PRO A 60 14.10 -1.43 -6.07
C PRO A 60 14.66 -1.65 -4.67
N GLU A 61 15.35 -0.66 -4.12
CA GLU A 61 15.94 -0.75 -2.78
C GLU A 61 14.87 -0.95 -1.71
N LEU A 62 13.75 -0.21 -1.78
CA LEU A 62 12.61 -0.39 -0.88
C LEU A 62 12.07 -1.82 -0.97
N THR A 63 11.88 -2.35 -2.17
CA THR A 63 11.35 -3.70 -2.39
C THR A 63 12.27 -4.75 -1.79
N ASP A 64 13.58 -4.69 -2.08
CA ASP A 64 14.56 -5.63 -1.59
C ASP A 64 14.63 -5.63 -0.05
N SER A 65 14.66 -4.44 0.55
CA SER A 65 14.71 -4.26 2.00
C SER A 65 13.48 -4.84 2.71
N LEU A 66 12.30 -4.67 2.13
CA LEU A 66 11.05 -5.18 2.67
C LEU A 66 10.91 -6.69 2.42
N GLN A 67 11.28 -7.18 1.25
CA GLN A 67 11.16 -8.59 0.89
C GLN A 67 11.94 -9.50 1.84
N ALA A 68 13.09 -9.05 2.34
CA ALA A 68 13.91 -9.79 3.31
C ALA A 68 13.21 -10.06 4.64
N ARG A 69 12.22 -9.22 5.03
CA ARG A 69 11.58 -9.28 6.35
C ARG A 69 10.06 -9.45 6.33
N ILE A 70 9.44 -9.28 5.16
CA ILE A 70 7.96 -9.24 5.07
C ILE A 70 7.30 -10.54 5.55
N GLY A 71 7.95 -11.68 5.38
CA GLY A 71 7.45 -12.96 5.87
C GLY A 71 7.26 -12.96 7.39
N ASN A 72 8.21 -12.39 8.14
CA ASN A 72 8.14 -12.29 9.60
C ASN A 72 7.00 -11.36 10.06
N VAL A 73 6.63 -10.39 9.22
CA VAL A 73 5.50 -9.49 9.49
C VAL A 73 4.18 -10.15 9.11
N ALA A 74 4.11 -10.87 7.98
CA ALA A 74 2.86 -11.40 7.45
C ALA A 74 2.38 -12.68 8.15
N VAL A 75 3.29 -13.60 8.50
CA VAL A 75 2.94 -14.90 9.11
C VAL A 75 2.09 -14.78 10.39
N PRO A 76 2.36 -13.86 11.32
CA PRO A 76 1.52 -13.67 12.52
C PRO A 76 0.04 -13.36 12.20
N PHE A 77 -0.27 -12.88 10.99
CA PHE A 77 -1.64 -12.56 10.57
C PHE A 77 -2.32 -13.69 9.77
N ALA A 78 -1.72 -14.88 9.70
CA ALA A 78 -2.31 -15.99 8.95
C ALA A 78 -3.71 -16.42 9.46
N TYR A 79 -4.03 -16.13 10.72
CA TYR A 79 -5.34 -16.36 11.33
C TYR A 79 -6.40 -15.32 10.92
N ALA A 80 -5.99 -14.11 10.50
CA ALA A 80 -6.89 -12.98 10.33
C ALA A 80 -7.90 -13.23 9.20
N GLY A 81 -9.19 -13.17 9.54
CA GLY A 81 -10.29 -13.22 8.56
C GLY A 81 -10.78 -11.83 8.14
N ARG A 82 -10.42 -10.81 8.89
CA ARG A 82 -10.84 -9.41 8.70
C ARG A 82 -9.69 -8.47 9.06
N MET A 83 -9.69 -7.25 8.53
CA MET A 83 -8.68 -6.22 8.80
C MET A 83 -9.23 -4.85 8.38
N PHE A 84 -8.96 -3.81 9.15
CA PHE A 84 -9.12 -2.45 8.66
C PHE A 84 -7.81 -1.94 8.07
N VAL A 85 -7.91 -1.23 6.95
CA VAL A 85 -6.77 -0.55 6.32
C VAL A 85 -7.07 0.94 6.32
N VAL A 86 -6.33 1.69 7.13
CA VAL A 86 -6.59 3.10 7.43
C VAL A 86 -5.62 3.99 6.67
N GLY A 87 -6.14 4.94 5.94
CA GLY A 87 -5.37 5.98 5.26
C GLY A 87 -6.13 7.29 5.24
N ARG A 88 -5.46 8.42 4.95
CA ARG A 88 -6.10 9.72 4.81
C ARG A 88 -5.50 10.51 3.66
N GLY A 89 -6.29 11.39 3.03
CA GLY A 89 -5.84 12.17 1.88
C GLY A 89 -5.44 11.26 0.71
N ALA A 90 -4.25 11.45 0.16
CA ALA A 90 -3.74 10.66 -0.95
C ALA A 90 -3.58 9.16 -0.59
N GLU A 91 -3.28 8.87 0.68
CA GLU A 91 -3.09 7.49 1.17
C GLU A 91 -4.38 6.71 1.34
N PHE A 92 -5.55 7.35 1.28
CA PHE A 92 -6.81 6.59 1.24
C PHE A 92 -6.93 5.74 -0.03
N ALA A 93 -6.38 6.21 -1.15
CA ALA A 93 -6.30 5.40 -2.36
C ALA A 93 -5.39 4.17 -2.18
N THR A 94 -4.28 4.33 -1.45
CA THR A 94 -3.39 3.22 -1.07
C THR A 94 -4.10 2.23 -0.16
N ALA A 95 -4.85 2.72 0.84
CA ALA A 95 -5.64 1.88 1.74
C ALA A 95 -6.65 1.01 0.97
N ARG A 96 -7.35 1.59 0.00
CA ARG A 96 -8.29 0.86 -0.86
C ARG A 96 -7.61 -0.22 -1.68
N GLU A 97 -6.45 0.06 -2.25
CA GLU A 97 -5.72 -0.93 -3.06
C GLU A 97 -5.16 -2.06 -2.19
N ILE A 98 -4.61 -1.76 -1.01
CA ILE A 98 -4.13 -2.79 -0.07
C ILE A 98 -5.29 -3.68 0.37
N ALA A 99 -6.43 -3.09 0.77
CA ALA A 99 -7.61 -3.84 1.16
C ALA A 99 -8.11 -4.75 0.04
N LEU A 100 -8.13 -4.25 -1.20
CA LEU A 100 -8.49 -5.05 -2.37
C LEU A 100 -7.54 -6.24 -2.57
N LYS A 101 -6.22 -6.03 -2.46
CA LYS A 101 -5.24 -7.12 -2.60
C LYS A 101 -5.39 -8.18 -1.49
N LEU A 102 -5.65 -7.78 -0.27
CA LEU A 102 -5.94 -8.70 0.84
C LEU A 102 -7.21 -9.51 0.60
N LEU A 103 -8.25 -8.89 0.07
CA LEU A 103 -9.49 -9.57 -0.31
C LEU A 103 -9.26 -10.59 -1.42
N GLU A 104 -8.61 -10.17 -2.51
CA GLU A 104 -8.40 -10.98 -3.71
C GLU A 104 -7.47 -12.17 -3.47
N THR A 105 -6.33 -11.95 -2.80
CA THR A 105 -5.26 -12.95 -2.71
C THR A 105 -5.25 -13.69 -1.38
N CYS A 106 -5.64 -13.04 -0.28
CA CYS A 106 -5.60 -13.62 1.05
C CYS A 106 -6.97 -14.07 1.58
N ARG A 107 -8.08 -13.77 0.90
CA ARG A 107 -9.45 -14.04 1.37
C ARG A 107 -9.72 -13.41 2.74
N ILE A 108 -9.23 -12.20 2.94
CA ILE A 108 -9.48 -11.39 4.13
C ILE A 108 -10.55 -10.37 3.79
N ALA A 109 -11.60 -10.26 4.61
CA ALA A 109 -12.56 -9.16 4.54
C ALA A 109 -11.86 -7.88 5.03
N ALA A 110 -11.03 -7.29 4.16
CA ALA A 110 -10.32 -6.05 4.45
C ALA A 110 -11.17 -4.86 4.04
N GLU A 111 -11.37 -3.93 4.97
CA GLU A 111 -12.15 -2.73 4.74
C GLU A 111 -11.26 -1.49 4.78
N PRO A 112 -11.21 -0.70 3.70
CA PRO A 112 -10.47 0.55 3.69
C PRO A 112 -11.28 1.65 4.37
N LEU A 113 -10.70 2.31 5.38
CA LEU A 113 -11.33 3.39 6.14
C LEU A 113 -10.47 4.65 6.07
N THR A 114 -11.11 5.82 6.10
CA THR A 114 -10.38 7.02 6.46
C THR A 114 -10.10 7.02 7.98
N ALA A 115 -9.06 7.74 8.39
CA ALA A 115 -8.77 7.89 9.82
C ALA A 115 -9.97 8.43 10.61
N THR A 116 -10.75 9.31 10.00
CA THR A 116 -11.98 9.86 10.61
C THR A 116 -13.07 8.81 10.72
N ASP A 117 -13.31 8.02 9.66
CA ASP A 117 -14.38 7.03 9.67
C ASP A 117 -14.14 5.96 10.73
N LEU A 118 -12.91 5.53 10.95
CA LEU A 118 -12.58 4.55 11.99
C LEU A 118 -13.10 4.99 13.37
N ALA A 119 -12.98 6.28 13.69
CA ALA A 119 -13.38 6.84 14.99
C ALA A 119 -14.91 6.90 15.17
N HIS A 120 -15.68 6.86 14.08
CA HIS A 120 -17.14 7.11 14.10
C HIS A 120 -17.99 5.83 13.92
N GLY A 121 -17.59 4.74 14.58
CA GLY A 121 -18.38 3.51 14.59
C GLY A 121 -17.54 2.25 14.43
N PRO A 122 -16.74 2.10 13.37
CA PRO A 122 -15.93 0.90 13.13
C PRO A 122 -15.00 0.50 14.29
N VAL A 123 -14.54 1.46 15.10
CA VAL A 123 -13.75 1.20 16.31
C VAL A 123 -14.45 0.23 17.27
N ALA A 124 -15.77 0.21 17.31
CA ALA A 124 -16.55 -0.69 18.15
C ALA A 124 -16.46 -2.17 17.73
N ALA A 125 -16.00 -2.45 16.51
CA ALA A 125 -15.77 -3.81 16.02
C ALA A 125 -14.41 -4.38 16.36
N LEU A 126 -13.52 -3.56 16.92
CA LEU A 126 -12.14 -3.93 17.22
C LEU A 126 -12.03 -4.80 18.47
N ASP A 127 -11.11 -5.74 18.41
CA ASP A 127 -10.70 -6.60 19.53
C ASP A 127 -9.22 -7.02 19.33
N SER A 128 -8.68 -7.82 20.25
CA SER A 128 -7.29 -8.26 20.21
C SER A 128 -6.93 -9.15 19.00
N LEU A 129 -7.91 -9.65 18.28
CA LEU A 129 -7.74 -10.45 17.06
C LEU A 129 -8.08 -9.68 15.79
N PHE A 130 -8.37 -8.37 15.92
CA PHE A 130 -8.70 -7.53 14.78
C PHE A 130 -7.50 -6.65 14.40
N PRO A 131 -6.76 -6.97 13.33
CA PRO A 131 -5.65 -6.13 12.87
C PRO A 131 -6.14 -4.82 12.26
N VAL A 132 -5.37 -3.76 12.52
CA VAL A 132 -5.49 -2.45 11.87
C VAL A 132 -4.18 -2.10 11.17
N TRP A 133 -4.24 -1.85 9.89
CA TRP A 133 -3.11 -1.37 9.10
C TRP A 133 -3.24 0.12 8.89
N ALA A 134 -2.35 0.90 9.46
CA ALA A 134 -2.30 2.36 9.31
C ALA A 134 -1.24 2.78 8.29
N ILE A 135 -1.63 3.59 7.32
CA ILE A 135 -0.72 4.18 6.34
C ILE A 135 -0.44 5.62 6.77
N ALA A 136 0.76 5.85 7.26
CA ALA A 136 1.22 7.12 7.81
C ALA A 136 2.29 7.74 6.91
N SER A 137 1.94 8.80 6.22
CA SER A 137 2.87 9.61 5.43
C SER A 137 3.22 10.90 6.16
N ASP A 138 4.42 11.42 5.89
CA ASP A 138 4.89 12.70 6.43
C ASP A 138 4.17 13.84 5.68
N ASP A 139 2.91 14.05 6.05
CA ASP A 139 2.02 15.04 5.47
C ASP A 139 1.06 15.62 6.54
N PRO A 140 0.28 16.67 6.24
CA PRO A 140 -0.66 17.28 7.18
C PRO A 140 -1.74 16.34 7.74
N ASN A 141 -1.92 15.14 7.18
CA ASN A 141 -2.90 14.17 7.64
C ASN A 141 -2.37 13.24 8.73
N LEU A 142 -1.07 13.21 8.99
CA LEU A 142 -0.43 12.34 9.98
C LEU A 142 -1.08 12.41 11.38
N PRO A 143 -1.40 13.59 11.94
CA PRO A 143 -2.01 13.65 13.27
C PRO A 143 -3.33 12.90 13.37
N ALA A 144 -4.16 12.95 12.32
CA ALA A 144 -5.44 12.24 12.30
C ALA A 144 -5.26 10.71 12.19
N VAL A 145 -4.21 10.25 11.49
CA VAL A 145 -3.88 8.83 11.43
C VAL A 145 -3.39 8.34 12.79
N VAL A 146 -2.55 9.12 13.48
CA VAL A 146 -2.07 8.81 14.84
C VAL A 146 -3.23 8.72 15.83
N GLU A 147 -4.16 9.70 15.82
CA GLU A 147 -5.35 9.66 16.68
C GLU A 147 -6.21 8.42 16.42
N ALA A 148 -6.40 8.05 15.15
CA ALA A 148 -7.16 6.86 14.81
C ALA A 148 -6.48 5.57 15.32
N VAL A 149 -5.15 5.50 15.25
CA VAL A 149 -4.37 4.38 15.77
C VAL A 149 -4.44 4.29 17.29
N GLU A 150 -4.37 5.40 18.01
CA GLU A 150 -4.51 5.42 19.47
C GLU A 150 -5.86 4.81 19.89
N ARG A 151 -6.95 5.22 19.27
CA ARG A 151 -8.28 4.66 19.51
C ARG A 151 -8.37 3.17 19.16
N ALA A 152 -7.73 2.74 18.06
CA ALA A 152 -7.68 1.33 17.71
C ALA A 152 -6.88 0.49 18.72
N HIS A 153 -5.79 1.03 19.22
CA HIS A 153 -4.97 0.40 20.26
C HIS A 153 -5.74 0.27 21.58
N GLU A 154 -6.43 1.34 22.02
CA GLU A 154 -7.29 1.33 23.21
C GLU A 154 -8.41 0.27 23.12
N ALA A 155 -8.92 0.01 21.91
CA ALA A 155 -9.86 -1.07 21.64
C ALA A 155 -9.21 -2.46 21.55
N GLY A 156 -7.89 -2.56 21.73
CA GLY A 156 -7.13 -3.80 21.77
C GLY A 156 -6.57 -4.30 20.43
N ALA A 157 -6.74 -3.55 19.34
CA ALA A 157 -6.30 -3.97 18.01
C ALA A 157 -4.78 -4.13 17.91
N THR A 158 -4.35 -5.08 17.07
CA THR A 158 -2.94 -5.20 16.64
C THR A 158 -2.66 -4.20 15.52
N ILE A 159 -1.64 -3.35 15.68
CA ILE A 159 -1.34 -2.27 14.76
C ILE A 159 -0.15 -2.63 13.85
N VAL A 160 -0.36 -2.50 12.55
CA VAL A 160 0.68 -2.46 11.52
C VAL A 160 0.77 -1.04 10.99
N ALA A 161 1.96 -0.44 10.99
CA ALA A 161 2.17 0.88 10.40
C ALA A 161 3.04 0.79 9.14
N SER A 162 2.67 1.51 8.10
CA SER A 162 3.46 1.68 6.89
C SER A 162 3.49 3.13 6.42
N GLY A 163 4.42 3.46 5.52
CA GLY A 163 4.54 4.80 4.97
C GLY A 163 5.77 5.56 5.48
N SER A 164 5.95 6.77 5.02
CA SER A 164 7.17 7.57 5.28
C SER A 164 7.26 8.10 6.72
N ALA A 165 6.16 8.07 7.47
CA ALA A 165 6.10 8.41 8.89
C ALA A 165 5.68 7.21 9.76
N ALA A 166 5.81 5.98 9.26
CA ALA A 166 5.40 4.78 9.99
C ALA A 166 6.07 4.64 11.36
N GLU A 167 7.31 5.08 11.51
CA GLU A 167 8.07 5.06 12.76
C GLU A 167 7.51 6.02 13.82
N SER A 168 6.70 7.00 13.41
CA SER A 168 6.05 7.96 14.31
C SER A 168 4.67 7.48 14.78
N VAL A 169 4.21 6.33 14.29
CA VAL A 169 2.92 5.76 14.69
C VAL A 169 3.04 5.05 16.03
N PRO A 170 2.32 5.51 17.06
CA PRO A 170 2.39 4.90 18.38
C PRO A 170 1.83 3.47 18.35
N HIS A 171 2.29 2.64 19.27
CA HIS A 171 1.78 1.27 19.50
C HIS A 171 1.88 0.32 18.30
N ALA A 172 2.57 0.70 17.23
CA ALA A 172 2.74 -0.18 16.07
C ALA A 172 3.64 -1.38 16.45
N GLN A 173 3.07 -2.58 16.43
CA GLN A 173 3.82 -3.82 16.63
C GLN A 173 4.68 -4.17 15.41
N TYR A 174 4.27 -3.72 14.23
CA TYR A 174 4.99 -3.93 12.99
C TYR A 174 5.11 -2.62 12.23
N VAL A 175 6.33 -2.27 11.84
CA VAL A 175 6.65 -1.02 11.12
C VAL A 175 7.29 -1.34 9.79
N LEU A 176 6.69 -0.83 8.71
CA LEU A 176 7.12 -0.99 7.33
C LEU A 176 7.35 0.40 6.70
N ALA A 177 8.42 1.06 7.15
CA ALA A 177 8.76 2.41 6.69
C ALA A 177 9.07 2.45 5.18
N THR A 178 8.71 3.55 4.55
CA THR A 178 9.03 3.87 3.15
C THR A 178 9.82 5.17 3.07
N PRO A 179 10.58 5.41 2.00
CA PRO A 179 11.23 6.69 1.78
C PRO A 179 10.22 7.85 1.73
N LYS A 180 10.65 9.03 2.17
CA LYS A 180 9.88 10.27 1.99
C LYS A 180 9.86 10.68 0.53
N THR A 181 8.79 11.35 0.13
CA THR A 181 8.64 11.94 -1.20
C THR A 181 8.58 13.47 -1.08
N SER A 182 8.91 14.16 -2.16
CA SER A 182 8.87 15.61 -2.24
C SER A 182 7.45 16.19 -2.19
N SER A 183 6.45 15.35 -2.48
CA SER A 183 5.04 15.74 -2.49
C SER A 183 4.18 14.62 -1.91
N PRO A 184 3.15 14.93 -1.11
CA PRO A 184 2.19 13.94 -0.63
C PRO A 184 1.47 13.17 -1.74
N LEU A 185 1.35 13.76 -2.93
CA LEU A 185 0.74 13.09 -4.09
C LEU A 185 1.59 11.94 -4.65
N LEU A 186 2.88 11.93 -4.34
CA LEU A 186 3.82 10.88 -4.76
C LEU A 186 3.99 9.77 -3.73
N ALA A 187 3.65 10.01 -2.47
CA ALA A 187 3.78 9.03 -1.40
C ALA A 187 3.07 7.69 -1.71
N PRO A 188 1.86 7.66 -2.29
CA PRO A 188 1.15 6.43 -2.64
C PRO A 188 1.92 5.47 -3.55
N PHE A 189 2.85 5.97 -4.37
CA PHE A 189 3.65 5.11 -5.24
C PHE A 189 4.65 4.24 -4.45
N LEU A 190 5.13 4.72 -3.30
CA LEU A 190 6.01 3.96 -2.41
C LEU A 190 5.22 3.24 -1.32
N SER A 191 4.19 3.88 -0.77
CA SER A 191 3.39 3.34 0.33
C SER A 191 2.57 2.11 -0.05
N ILE A 192 2.34 1.86 -1.35
CA ILE A 192 1.68 0.64 -1.82
C ILE A 192 2.57 -0.60 -1.71
N VAL A 193 3.90 -0.44 -1.81
CA VAL A 193 4.86 -1.55 -1.87
C VAL A 193 4.79 -2.46 -0.64
N PRO A 194 4.81 -1.94 0.61
CA PRO A 194 4.65 -2.77 1.81
C PRO A 194 3.39 -3.62 1.79
N GLY A 195 2.24 -3.02 1.39
CA GLY A 195 0.96 -3.73 1.35
C GLY A 195 0.90 -4.83 0.31
N GLN A 196 1.48 -4.60 -0.85
CA GLN A 196 1.55 -5.61 -1.91
C GLN A 196 2.44 -6.79 -1.49
N LEU A 197 3.62 -6.52 -0.93
CA LEU A 197 4.52 -7.57 -0.43
C LEU A 197 3.89 -8.35 0.73
N PHE A 198 3.20 -7.65 1.63
CA PHE A 198 2.49 -8.29 2.74
C PHE A 198 1.38 -9.21 2.23
N ALA A 199 0.53 -8.76 1.31
CA ALA A 199 -0.53 -9.57 0.75
C ALA A 199 0.03 -10.82 0.04
N TRP A 200 1.13 -10.68 -0.72
CA TRP A 200 1.83 -11.80 -1.32
C TRP A 200 2.35 -12.81 -0.29
N ALA A 201 3.07 -12.34 0.73
CA ALA A 201 3.64 -13.19 1.76
C ALA A 201 2.55 -13.88 2.60
N LEU A 202 1.48 -13.15 2.94
CA LEU A 202 0.36 -13.67 3.71
C LEU A 202 -0.45 -14.71 2.93
N ALA A 203 -0.69 -14.50 1.63
CA ALA A 203 -1.33 -15.50 0.77
C ALA A 203 -0.55 -16.82 0.81
N ARG A 204 0.77 -16.77 0.63
CA ARG A 204 1.64 -17.94 0.70
C ARG A 204 1.62 -18.61 2.09
N ALA A 205 1.68 -17.83 3.16
CA ALA A 205 1.59 -18.34 4.53
C ALA A 205 0.25 -19.07 4.79
N ARG A 206 -0.81 -18.67 4.09
CA ARG A 206 -2.14 -19.32 4.14
C ARG A 206 -2.28 -20.47 3.15
N GLY A 207 -1.24 -20.86 2.42
CA GLY A 207 -1.29 -21.91 1.40
C GLY A 207 -2.11 -21.52 0.17
N LEU A 208 -2.27 -20.21 -0.09
CA LEU A 208 -2.97 -19.68 -1.25
C LEU A 208 -1.96 -19.30 -2.35
N ASP A 209 -2.40 -19.39 -3.60
CA ASP A 209 -1.61 -18.91 -4.74
C ASP A 209 -2.03 -17.47 -5.09
N PRO A 210 -1.18 -16.47 -4.81
CA PRO A 210 -1.49 -15.09 -5.15
C PRO A 210 -1.54 -14.80 -6.65
N ASP A 211 -0.96 -15.69 -7.48
CA ASP A 211 -0.94 -15.54 -8.93
C ASP A 211 -2.18 -16.13 -9.62
N ALA A 212 -2.89 -17.03 -8.94
CA ALA A 212 -4.11 -17.64 -9.41
C ALA A 212 -5.23 -17.57 -8.34
N PRO A 213 -5.69 -16.35 -7.98
CA PRO A 213 -6.75 -16.19 -6.99
C PRO A 213 -8.03 -16.86 -7.48
N ARG A 214 -8.67 -17.63 -6.60
CA ARG A 214 -9.88 -18.38 -6.95
C ARG A 214 -11.01 -17.44 -7.38
N GLY A 215 -11.59 -17.73 -8.55
CA GLY A 215 -12.74 -16.98 -9.08
C GLY A 215 -12.37 -15.69 -9.83
N LEU A 216 -11.08 -15.39 -9.95
CA LEU A 216 -10.60 -14.26 -10.75
C LEU A 216 -9.96 -14.80 -12.04
N SER A 217 -10.37 -14.29 -13.17
CA SER A 217 -9.71 -14.49 -14.46
C SER A 217 -9.05 -13.18 -14.91
N LYS A 218 -7.92 -13.28 -15.61
CA LYS A 218 -7.11 -12.14 -16.03
C LYS A 218 -7.84 -11.16 -16.99
N VAL A 219 -8.98 -11.59 -17.56
CA VAL A 219 -9.82 -10.81 -18.47
C VAL A 219 -11.27 -10.97 -18.06
N THR A 220 -11.87 -9.91 -17.56
CA THR A 220 -13.33 -9.85 -17.42
C THR A 220 -13.89 -9.54 -18.81
N LEU A 221 -14.39 -10.56 -19.49
CA LEU A 221 -15.21 -10.32 -20.68
C LEU A 221 -16.53 -9.72 -20.19
N ALA A 222 -16.68 -8.40 -20.32
CA ALA A 222 -17.97 -7.75 -20.18
C ALA A 222 -18.91 -8.36 -21.25
N ARG A 223 -20.01 -8.97 -20.79
CA ARG A 223 -21.11 -9.42 -21.66
C ARG A 223 -22.13 -8.31 -21.78
#